data_e571fce517d478462e3927e1b959162c
#
_entry.id   e571fce517d478462e3927e1b959162c
#
_cell.length_a   1.000
_cell.length_b   1.000
_cell.length_c   1.000
_cell.angle_alpha   90.00
_cell.angle_beta   90.00
_cell.angle_gamma   90.00
#
_symmetry.space_group_name_H-M   'P 1'
#
loop_
_entity.id
_entity.type
_entity.pdbx_description
1 polymer ?
#
loop_
_entity_poly.entity_id
_entity_poly.type
_entity_poly.pdbx_seq_one_letter_code
_entity_poly.pdbx_strand_id
1 'polypeptide(L)'
;MADKLPKDKPRYLMGVGKPEDIVEAVRYGIDMFDCVLPTRNARNGQLITSTGVVNIKNAPYKMSEDPIDENCDCKVCKGYSRAYLNHLHKTNEMLGSILSSYHNIYYYQSLMKGIRESIEKNLFAKFVKDFYNMRNLETPEGPN
;
A
#
# COMPACT_ATOMS: atom_id res chain seq x y z
N MET A 1 22.54 -6.62 3.66
CA MET A 1 22.46 -5.80 4.91
C MET A 1 21.74 -6.55 6.01
N ALA A 2 20.59 -7.16 5.76
CA ALA A 2 19.85 -7.95 6.76
C ALA A 2 20.68 -9.10 7.38
N ASP A 3 21.56 -9.73 6.60
CA ASP A 3 22.44 -10.83 7.06
C ASP A 3 23.44 -10.43 8.16
N LYS A 4 23.66 -9.11 8.35
CA LYS A 4 24.54 -8.58 9.39
C LYS A 4 23.80 -8.33 10.71
N LEU A 5 22.48 -8.42 10.71
CA LEU A 5 21.65 -8.23 11.90
C LEU A 5 21.43 -9.56 12.64
N PRO A 6 21.28 -9.54 13.98
CA PRO A 6 20.95 -10.72 14.76
C PRO A 6 19.70 -11.43 14.21
N LYS A 7 19.76 -12.77 14.09
CA LYS A 7 18.64 -13.56 13.56
C LYS A 7 17.59 -13.90 14.63
N ASP A 8 17.95 -13.79 15.88
CA ASP A 8 17.15 -14.09 17.07
C ASP A 8 16.38 -12.87 17.61
N LYS A 9 16.47 -11.73 16.92
CA LYS A 9 15.82 -10.47 17.33
C LYS A 9 15.06 -9.85 16.15
N PRO A 10 13.97 -9.10 16.44
CA PRO A 10 13.27 -8.34 15.40
C PRO A 10 14.19 -7.37 14.67
N ARG A 11 14.08 -7.31 13.35
CA ARG A 11 14.90 -6.45 12.49
C ARG A 11 14.05 -5.30 11.98
N TYR A 12 14.46 -4.10 12.30
CA TYR A 12 13.77 -2.87 11.97
C TYR A 12 14.48 -2.12 10.85
N LEU A 13 13.72 -1.71 9.83
CA LEU A 13 14.19 -0.88 8.73
C LEU A 13 13.46 0.47 8.74
N MET A 14 14.19 1.52 9.13
CA MET A 14 13.66 2.87 9.27
C MET A 14 13.44 3.54 7.91
N GLY A 15 12.32 4.26 7.78
CA GLY A 15 12.05 5.17 6.67
C GLY A 15 11.70 4.50 5.34
N VAL A 16 11.49 3.20 5.31
CA VAL A 16 11.07 2.46 4.11
C VAL A 16 9.56 2.30 4.07
N GLY A 17 8.95 2.59 2.91
CA GLY A 17 7.52 2.63 2.87
C GLY A 17 6.84 2.47 1.52
N LYS A 18 7.52 2.30 0.40
CA LYS A 18 6.82 1.82 -0.81
C LYS A 18 6.38 0.37 -0.59
N PRO A 19 5.17 -0.02 -1.02
CA PRO A 19 4.71 -1.39 -0.86
C PRO A 19 5.68 -2.44 -1.40
N GLU A 20 6.27 -2.17 -2.57
CA GLU A 20 7.26 -3.05 -3.21
C GLU A 20 8.52 -3.20 -2.34
N ASP A 21 9.02 -2.09 -1.79
CA ASP A 21 10.21 -2.09 -0.94
C ASP A 21 9.95 -2.85 0.38
N ILE A 22 8.74 -2.76 0.93
CA ILE A 22 8.33 -3.51 2.12
C ILE A 22 8.31 -5.01 1.82
N VAL A 23 7.66 -5.42 0.72
CA VAL A 23 7.58 -6.83 0.34
C VAL A 23 8.98 -7.40 0.13
N GLU A 24 9.85 -6.68 -0.60
CA GLU A 24 11.24 -7.11 -0.80
C GLU A 24 12.04 -7.16 0.50
N ALA A 25 11.92 -6.14 1.35
CA ALA A 25 12.64 -6.13 2.62
C ALA A 25 12.24 -7.30 3.53
N VAL A 26 10.96 -7.70 3.53
CA VAL A 26 10.49 -8.90 4.24
C VAL A 26 11.12 -10.16 3.65
N ARG A 27 11.25 -10.29 2.33
CA ARG A 27 11.97 -11.40 1.68
C ARG A 27 13.40 -11.55 2.19
N TYR A 28 14.04 -10.43 2.48
CA TYR A 28 15.39 -10.40 3.05
C TYR A 28 15.44 -10.45 4.59
N GLY A 29 14.31 -10.69 5.25
CA GLY A 29 14.24 -10.93 6.68
C GLY A 29 14.10 -9.68 7.55
N ILE A 30 13.51 -8.61 7.05
CA ILE A 30 13.13 -7.44 7.85
C ILE A 30 11.72 -7.65 8.40
N ASP A 31 11.49 -7.27 9.66
CA ASP A 31 10.27 -7.54 10.40
C ASP A 31 9.42 -6.30 10.66
N MET A 32 10.05 -5.12 10.79
CA MET A 32 9.38 -3.89 11.20
C MET A 32 9.79 -2.70 10.33
N PHE A 33 8.83 -1.81 10.11
CA PHE A 33 8.98 -0.62 9.27
C PHE A 33 8.30 0.59 9.90
N ASP A 34 8.79 1.78 9.56
CA ASP A 34 8.03 3.02 9.69
C ASP A 34 8.23 3.89 8.46
N CYS A 35 7.22 4.66 8.11
CA CYS A 35 7.40 5.72 7.12
C CYS A 35 6.22 6.71 7.12
N VAL A 36 6.47 7.89 6.58
CA VAL A 36 5.47 8.96 6.44
C VAL A 36 4.68 8.87 5.12
N LEU A 37 5.07 7.98 4.21
CA LEU A 37 4.48 7.87 2.86
C LEU A 37 2.95 7.74 2.86
N PRO A 38 2.33 6.88 3.70
CA PRO A 38 0.89 6.70 3.66
C PRO A 38 0.12 7.99 3.83
N THR A 39 0.47 8.78 4.83
CA THR A 39 -0.23 10.02 5.16
C THR A 39 0.25 11.23 4.34
N ARG A 40 1.57 11.35 4.12
CA ARG A 40 2.13 12.44 3.31
C ARG A 40 1.62 12.38 1.87
N ASN A 41 1.67 11.22 1.24
CA ASN A 41 1.22 11.04 -0.13
C ASN A 41 -0.31 11.21 -0.25
N ALA A 42 -1.06 10.72 0.72
CA ALA A 42 -2.52 10.90 0.78
C ALA A 42 -2.93 12.38 0.78
N ARG A 43 -2.27 13.21 1.57
CA ARG A 43 -2.53 14.68 1.59
C ARG A 43 -2.27 15.33 0.23
N ASN A 44 -1.37 14.77 -0.57
CA ASN A 44 -1.08 15.23 -1.92
C ASN A 44 -1.98 14.59 -3.00
N GLY A 45 -2.91 13.71 -2.61
CA GLY A 45 -3.82 13.02 -3.52
C GLY A 45 -3.24 11.76 -4.17
N GLN A 46 -2.14 11.23 -3.64
CA GLN A 46 -1.59 9.94 -4.05
C GLN A 46 -2.12 8.82 -3.17
N LEU A 47 -2.89 7.92 -3.78
CA LEU A 47 -3.53 6.79 -3.12
C LEU A 47 -2.85 5.50 -3.55
N ILE A 48 -2.55 4.67 -2.57
CA ILE A 48 -1.90 3.37 -2.80
C ILE A 48 -3.00 2.33 -2.96
N THR A 49 -2.93 1.55 -4.04
CA THR A 49 -3.91 0.50 -4.34
C THR A 49 -3.25 -0.84 -4.58
N SER A 50 -4.06 -1.89 -4.64
CA SER A 50 -3.59 -3.24 -4.99
C SER A 50 -2.94 -3.30 -6.38
N THR A 51 -3.35 -2.43 -7.29
CA THR A 51 -2.86 -2.38 -8.67
C THR A 51 -1.79 -1.31 -8.93
N GLY A 52 -1.44 -0.54 -7.91
CA GLY A 52 -0.41 0.52 -8.03
C GLY A 52 -0.82 1.83 -7.37
N VAL A 53 -0.28 2.94 -7.85
CA VAL A 53 -0.53 4.28 -7.32
C VAL A 53 -1.59 4.99 -8.16
N VAL A 54 -2.61 5.53 -7.51
CA VAL A 54 -3.64 6.38 -8.10
C VAL A 54 -3.39 7.84 -7.69
N ASN A 55 -3.19 8.73 -8.65
CA ASN A 55 -3.20 10.17 -8.38
C ASN A 55 -4.61 10.69 -8.59
N ILE A 56 -5.34 10.86 -7.49
CA ILE A 56 -6.78 11.15 -7.51
C ILE A 56 -7.12 12.50 -8.16
N LYS A 57 -6.17 13.42 -8.25
CA LYS A 57 -6.35 14.74 -8.91
C LYS A 57 -6.40 14.67 -10.44
N ASN A 58 -6.03 13.52 -11.03
CA ASN A 58 -5.98 13.38 -12.48
C ASN A 58 -7.37 13.46 -13.12
N ALA A 59 -7.42 13.98 -14.36
CA ALA A 59 -8.65 14.24 -15.10
C ALA A 59 -9.55 13.00 -15.30
N PRO A 60 -9.03 11.79 -15.57
CA PRO A 60 -9.88 10.59 -15.75
C PRO A 60 -10.78 10.27 -14.55
N TYR A 61 -10.39 10.68 -13.35
CA TYR A 61 -11.14 10.38 -12.12
C TYR A 61 -12.27 11.36 -11.83
N LYS A 62 -12.37 12.48 -12.58
CA LYS A 62 -13.38 13.53 -12.35
C LYS A 62 -14.81 13.01 -12.38
N MET A 63 -15.07 12.01 -13.20
CA MET A 63 -16.43 11.43 -13.39
C MET A 63 -16.46 9.95 -13.05
N SER A 64 -15.41 9.39 -12.46
CA SER A 64 -15.35 7.97 -12.11
C SER A 64 -16.13 7.69 -10.82
N GLU A 65 -17.17 6.86 -10.95
CA GLU A 65 -17.94 6.39 -9.81
C GLU A 65 -17.33 5.17 -9.11
N ASP A 66 -16.24 4.65 -9.67
CA ASP A 66 -15.53 3.51 -9.11
C ASP A 66 -14.90 3.85 -7.74
N PRO A 67 -14.70 2.84 -6.86
CA PRO A 67 -13.94 3.02 -5.63
C PRO A 67 -12.47 3.30 -5.94
N ILE A 68 -11.72 3.74 -4.93
CA ILE A 68 -10.26 3.92 -5.05
C ILE A 68 -9.60 2.60 -5.51
N ASP A 69 -9.97 1.51 -4.86
CA ASP A 69 -9.45 0.16 -5.09
C ASP A 69 -10.59 -0.85 -4.93
N GLU A 70 -10.90 -1.58 -5.99
CA GLU A 70 -11.97 -2.59 -6.00
C GLU A 70 -11.67 -3.77 -5.07
N ASN A 71 -10.40 -4.02 -4.79
CA ASN A 71 -9.94 -5.09 -3.90
C ASN A 71 -9.81 -4.63 -2.44
N CYS A 72 -10.25 -3.41 -2.11
CA CYS A 72 -10.10 -2.84 -0.78
C CYS A 72 -11.44 -2.78 -0.04
N ASP A 73 -11.46 -3.37 1.14
CA ASP A 73 -12.66 -3.42 2.00
C ASP A 73 -12.81 -2.24 2.96
N CYS A 74 -11.96 -1.20 2.85
CA CYS A 74 -12.06 -0.06 3.75
C CYS A 74 -13.36 0.72 3.56
N LYS A 75 -13.80 1.41 4.60
CA LYS A 75 -15.04 2.20 4.54
C LYS A 75 -15.01 3.31 3.48
N VAL A 76 -13.83 3.77 3.08
CA VAL A 76 -13.69 4.79 2.04
C VAL A 76 -13.98 4.17 0.67
N CYS A 77 -13.39 3.02 0.34
CA CYS A 77 -13.69 2.32 -0.91
C CYS A 77 -15.14 1.85 -1.00
N LYS A 78 -15.76 1.50 0.14
CA LYS A 78 -17.17 1.09 0.19
C LYS A 78 -18.16 2.23 0.11
N GLY A 79 -17.79 3.45 0.49
CA GLY A 79 -18.73 4.56 0.66
C GLY A 79 -18.51 5.77 -0.23
N TYR A 80 -17.37 5.86 -0.93
CA TYR A 80 -17.01 7.05 -1.69
C TYR A 80 -16.41 6.69 -3.05
N SER A 81 -16.75 7.46 -4.08
CA SER A 81 -16.23 7.30 -5.43
C SER A 81 -14.92 8.08 -5.65
N ARG A 82 -14.18 7.72 -6.69
CA ARG A 82 -13.02 8.49 -7.16
C ARG A 82 -13.41 9.91 -7.54
N ALA A 83 -14.58 10.10 -8.17
CA ALA A 83 -15.08 11.42 -8.55
C ALA A 83 -15.26 12.33 -7.32
N TYR A 84 -15.85 11.82 -6.25
CA TYR A 84 -16.02 12.59 -5.02
C TYR A 84 -14.67 12.97 -4.39
N LEU A 85 -13.74 12.04 -4.28
CA LEU A 85 -12.41 12.32 -3.76
C LEU A 85 -11.61 13.28 -4.65
N ASN A 86 -11.72 13.15 -5.98
CA ASN A 86 -11.13 14.09 -6.94
C ASN A 86 -11.65 15.52 -6.68
N HIS A 87 -12.96 15.66 -6.51
CA HIS A 87 -13.60 16.95 -6.17
C HIS A 87 -13.03 17.53 -4.88
N LEU A 88 -13.02 16.75 -3.78
CA LEU A 88 -12.50 17.20 -2.49
C LEU A 88 -11.04 17.66 -2.57
N HIS A 89 -10.19 16.93 -3.29
CA HIS A 89 -8.79 17.31 -3.45
C HIS A 89 -8.59 18.55 -4.34
N LYS A 90 -9.44 18.76 -5.35
CA LYS A 90 -9.38 19.93 -6.22
C LYS A 90 -9.87 21.20 -5.54
N THR A 91 -10.85 21.08 -4.66
CA THR A 91 -11.38 22.19 -3.87
C THR A 91 -10.61 22.41 -2.56
N ASN A 92 -9.54 21.65 -2.33
CA ASN A 92 -8.71 21.70 -1.12
C ASN A 92 -9.50 21.47 0.18
N GLU A 93 -10.55 20.65 0.12
CA GLU A 93 -11.31 20.25 1.29
C GLU A 93 -10.49 19.31 2.20
N MET A 94 -10.47 19.61 3.49
CA MET A 94 -9.73 18.80 4.49
C MET A 94 -10.21 17.35 4.50
N LEU A 95 -11.50 17.11 4.26
CA LEU A 95 -12.08 15.76 4.19
C LEU A 95 -11.40 14.88 3.14
N GLY A 96 -10.98 15.44 2.02
CA GLY A 96 -10.21 14.72 1.00
C GLY A 96 -8.94 14.10 1.56
N SER A 97 -8.16 14.89 2.31
CA SER A 97 -6.94 14.41 2.97
C SER A 97 -7.22 13.38 4.07
N ILE A 98 -8.31 13.55 4.83
CA ILE A 98 -8.72 12.62 5.90
C ILE A 98 -9.09 11.25 5.30
N LEU A 99 -9.97 11.22 4.30
CA LEU A 99 -10.42 9.98 3.66
C LEU A 99 -9.26 9.27 2.95
N SER A 100 -8.44 10.02 2.24
CA SER A 100 -7.26 9.48 1.54
C SER A 100 -6.24 8.88 2.51
N SER A 101 -5.97 9.55 3.64
CA SER A 101 -5.06 9.03 4.67
C SER A 101 -5.61 7.76 5.31
N TYR A 102 -6.92 7.73 5.59
CA TYR A 102 -7.56 6.53 6.12
C TYR A 102 -7.41 5.34 5.17
N HIS A 103 -7.68 5.54 3.87
CA HIS A 103 -7.52 4.49 2.86
C HIS A 103 -6.08 3.99 2.78
N ASN A 104 -5.10 4.89 2.70
CA ASN A 104 -3.70 4.51 2.59
C ASN A 104 -3.22 3.72 3.83
N ILE A 105 -3.58 4.18 5.04
CA ILE A 105 -3.23 3.45 6.28
C ILE A 105 -3.87 2.06 6.28
N TYR A 106 -5.15 1.97 5.90
CA TYR A 106 -5.84 0.68 5.81
C TYR A 106 -5.16 -0.26 4.82
N TYR A 107 -4.74 0.25 3.66
CA TYR A 107 -4.01 -0.53 2.66
C TYR A 107 -2.71 -1.11 3.25
N TYR A 108 -1.90 -0.29 3.91
CA TYR A 108 -0.65 -0.76 4.51
C TYR A 108 -0.87 -1.79 5.62
N GLN A 109 -1.87 -1.60 6.46
CA GLN A 109 -2.21 -2.58 7.49
C GLN A 109 -2.69 -3.90 6.88
N SER A 110 -3.47 -3.84 5.81
CA SER A 110 -3.92 -5.03 5.07
C SER A 110 -2.75 -5.74 4.39
N LEU A 111 -1.82 -5.00 3.78
CA LEU A 111 -0.60 -5.55 3.19
C LEU A 111 0.23 -6.31 4.24
N MET A 112 0.51 -5.68 5.38
CA MET A 112 1.27 -6.31 6.46
C MET A 112 0.56 -7.53 7.05
N LYS A 113 -0.77 -7.48 7.16
CA LYS A 113 -1.58 -8.63 7.57
C LYS A 113 -1.45 -9.79 6.58
N GLY A 114 -1.59 -9.52 5.28
CA GLY A 114 -1.44 -10.52 4.22
C GLY A 114 -0.05 -11.15 4.21
N ILE A 115 1.00 -10.34 4.40
CA ILE A 115 2.38 -10.84 4.53
C ILE A 115 2.49 -11.82 5.70
N ARG A 116 2.04 -11.44 6.90
CA ARG A 116 2.11 -12.32 8.10
C ARG A 116 1.35 -13.62 7.90
N GLU A 117 0.11 -13.55 7.43
CA GLU A 117 -0.72 -14.73 7.19
C GLU A 117 -0.11 -15.67 6.13
N SER A 118 0.53 -15.11 5.10
CA SER A 118 1.19 -15.91 4.08
C SER A 118 2.45 -16.61 4.60
N ILE A 119 3.21 -15.98 5.49
CA ILE A 119 4.37 -16.56 6.16
C ILE A 119 3.91 -17.71 7.07
N GLU A 120 2.91 -17.49 7.90
CA GLU A 120 2.36 -18.52 8.81
C GLU A 120 1.86 -19.77 8.08
N LYS A 121 1.32 -19.59 6.86
CA LYS A 121 0.81 -20.67 6.01
C LYS A 121 1.87 -21.27 5.07
N ASN A 122 3.13 -20.81 5.12
CA ASN A 122 4.20 -21.17 4.18
C ASN A 122 3.84 -20.89 2.70
N LEU A 123 3.11 -19.81 2.45
CA LEU A 123 2.66 -19.37 1.13
C LEU A 123 3.26 -18.02 0.72
N PHE A 124 4.33 -17.58 1.37
CA PHE A 124 4.87 -16.23 1.15
C PHE A 124 5.40 -16.04 -0.28
N ALA A 125 6.08 -17.05 -0.85
CA ALA A 125 6.55 -16.99 -2.25
C ALA A 125 5.40 -16.79 -3.25
N LYS A 126 4.26 -17.46 -3.02
CA LYS A 126 3.04 -17.25 -3.82
C LYS A 126 2.48 -15.85 -3.61
N PHE A 127 2.40 -15.36 -2.38
CA PHE A 127 1.95 -14.02 -2.05
C PHE A 127 2.76 -12.94 -2.79
N VAL A 128 4.08 -13.07 -2.80
CA VAL A 128 4.99 -12.15 -3.53
C VAL A 128 4.65 -12.14 -5.01
N LYS A 129 4.53 -13.31 -5.63
CA LYS A 129 4.19 -13.42 -7.05
C LYS A 129 2.84 -12.78 -7.38
N ASP A 130 1.82 -13.07 -6.58
CA ASP A 130 0.48 -12.50 -6.76
C ASP A 130 0.48 -10.98 -6.56
N PHE A 131 1.23 -10.46 -5.59
CA PHE A 131 1.42 -9.03 -5.36
C PHE A 131 1.99 -8.30 -6.59
N TYR A 132 3.06 -8.83 -7.19
CA TYR A 132 3.67 -8.22 -8.39
C TYR A 132 2.76 -8.37 -9.62
N ASN A 133 2.11 -9.52 -9.80
CA ASN A 133 1.17 -9.74 -10.90
C ASN A 133 0.00 -8.73 -10.87
N MET A 134 -0.58 -8.47 -9.71
CA MET A 134 -1.67 -7.49 -9.58
C MET A 134 -1.24 -6.07 -9.98
N ARG A 135 0.05 -5.77 -9.84
CA ARG A 135 0.64 -4.48 -10.20
C ARG A 135 1.16 -4.42 -11.64
N ASN A 136 1.01 -5.50 -12.41
CA ASN A 136 1.60 -5.67 -13.75
C ASN A 136 3.14 -5.47 -13.73
N LEU A 137 3.79 -5.93 -12.69
CA LEU A 137 5.25 -5.88 -12.52
C LEU A 137 5.82 -7.30 -12.53
N GLU A 138 7.04 -7.42 -13.03
CA GLU A 138 7.81 -8.67 -12.90
C GLU A 138 8.27 -8.86 -11.45
N THR A 139 8.18 -10.09 -10.97
CA THR A 139 8.70 -10.43 -9.63
C THR A 139 10.22 -10.39 -9.67
N PRO A 140 10.87 -9.55 -8.84
CA PRO A 140 12.33 -9.51 -8.79
C PRO A 140 12.93 -10.86 -8.37
N GLU A 141 14.12 -11.16 -8.87
CA GLU A 141 14.90 -12.29 -8.36
C GLU A 141 15.27 -12.06 -6.89
N GLY A 142 15.15 -13.09 -6.06
CA GLY A 142 15.44 -12.97 -4.63
C GLY A 142 15.05 -14.22 -3.85
N PRO A 143 15.29 -14.23 -2.52
CA PRO A 143 14.95 -15.36 -1.67
C PRO A 143 13.42 -15.55 -1.62
N ASN A 144 13.01 -16.81 -1.51
CA ASN A 144 11.62 -17.22 -1.36
C ASN A 144 11.25 -17.40 0.11
#